data_5104a391e38b519adb46abc0bbb95511
#
_entry.id   5104a391e38b519adb46abc0bbb95511
#
_cell.length_a   1.000
_cell.length_b   1.000
_cell.length_c   1.000
_cell.angle_alpha   90.00
_cell.angle_beta   90.00
_cell.angle_gamma   90.00
#
_symmetry.space_group_name_H-M   'P 1'
#
loop_
_entity.id
_entity.type
_entity.pdbx_description
1 polymer ?
#
loop_
_entity_poly.entity_id
_entity_poly.type
_entity_poly.pdbx_seq_one_letter_code
_entity_poly.pdbx_strand_id
1 'polypeptide(L)'
;MTASVQRKDARGAVRFLWQLAPLQRDVIKVVAFLAMAGDHIATAFHVGTPWLNLTGRCAFPLFALVAGCNLAGWQIRQAAVKRLWLMAVLAQPVFWLAFRGTGNQWWELNILFCFAVVMQAVCFWQRPDARKGAITGTMLALYLPFSTASYGWRGLVMLLAAVSVWQVPEQYLGRLFLLWLCSVVWLNGANGTVPMLAGMSMTLLVLCLVHEYVPASSKRLQISRWFAEGYVLHLLIITAIVNGLQA
;
A
#
# COMPACT_ATOMS: atom_id res chain seq x y z
N MET A 1 -20.88 30.47 17.86
CA MET A 1 -20.35 30.64 16.49
C MET A 1 -19.03 29.90 16.21
N THR A 2 -18.24 29.54 17.20
CA THR A 2 -16.89 28.92 17.05
C THR A 2 -16.86 27.43 16.65
N ALA A 3 -17.75 26.61 17.17
CA ALA A 3 -17.72 25.16 16.91
C ALA A 3 -18.15 24.74 15.48
N SER A 4 -19.01 25.52 14.84
CA SER A 4 -19.47 25.26 13.47
C SER A 4 -18.45 25.66 12.41
N VAL A 5 -17.67 26.70 12.66
CA VAL A 5 -16.57 27.18 11.80
C VAL A 5 -15.41 26.20 11.85
N GLN A 6 -14.96 25.79 13.04
CA GLN A 6 -13.89 24.79 13.20
C GLN A 6 -14.25 23.43 12.55
N ARG A 7 -15.54 23.03 12.58
CA ARG A 7 -15.97 21.79 11.91
C ARG A 7 -15.95 21.88 10.38
N LYS A 8 -16.19 23.06 9.82
CA LYS A 8 -16.08 23.29 8.36
C LYS A 8 -14.61 23.25 7.91
N ASP A 9 -13.71 23.86 8.67
CA ASP A 9 -12.28 23.92 8.34
C ASP A 9 -11.63 22.53 8.41
N ALA A 10 -11.92 21.75 9.46
CA ALA A 10 -11.43 20.39 9.59
C ALA A 10 -11.95 19.46 8.47
N ARG A 11 -13.21 19.60 8.05
CA ARG A 11 -13.77 18.85 6.92
C ARG A 11 -13.14 19.27 5.59
N GLY A 12 -12.84 20.55 5.41
CA GLY A 12 -12.14 21.09 4.26
C GLY A 12 -10.73 20.52 4.16
N ALA A 13 -9.99 20.49 5.26
CA ALA A 13 -8.62 19.94 5.31
C ALA A 13 -8.60 18.42 5.00
N VAL A 14 -9.51 17.64 5.59
CA VAL A 14 -9.61 16.19 5.29
C VAL A 14 -9.98 15.96 3.83
N ARG A 15 -10.92 16.74 3.29
CA ARG A 15 -11.30 16.66 1.88
C ARG A 15 -10.13 17.00 0.96
N PHE A 16 -9.35 18.03 1.30
CA PHE A 16 -8.17 18.44 0.56
C PHE A 16 -7.15 17.29 0.46
N LEU A 17 -6.76 16.68 1.58
CA LEU A 17 -5.79 15.57 1.60
C LEU A 17 -6.25 14.33 0.83
N TRP A 18 -7.56 14.19 0.63
CA TRP A 18 -8.14 13.02 0.02
C TRP A 18 -8.45 13.18 -1.46
N GLN A 19 -8.68 14.40 -1.96
CA GLN A 19 -8.97 14.65 -3.37
C GLN A 19 -7.68 14.62 -4.20
N LEU A 20 -7.22 13.43 -4.54
CA LEU A 20 -6.02 13.21 -5.33
C LEU A 20 -6.32 13.21 -6.84
N ALA A 21 -5.79 14.19 -7.55
CA ALA A 21 -5.79 14.21 -9.02
C ALA A 21 -4.95 13.06 -9.61
N PRO A 22 -5.19 12.65 -10.87
CA PRO A 22 -4.44 11.56 -11.51
C PRO A 22 -2.93 11.71 -11.43
N LEU A 23 -2.38 12.89 -11.69
CA LEU A 23 -0.95 13.15 -11.58
C LEU A 23 -0.44 13.01 -10.14
N GLN A 24 -1.17 13.55 -9.16
CA GLN A 24 -0.82 13.45 -7.75
C GLN A 24 -0.76 11.99 -7.28
N ARG A 25 -1.73 11.17 -7.70
CA ARG A 25 -1.71 9.71 -7.41
C ARG A 25 -0.50 9.01 -8.00
N ASP A 26 -0.10 9.40 -9.19
CA ASP A 26 1.05 8.80 -9.86
C ASP A 26 2.36 9.23 -9.18
N VAL A 27 2.49 10.49 -8.75
CA VAL A 27 3.65 10.97 -7.97
C VAL A 27 3.71 10.26 -6.61
N ILE A 28 2.59 10.12 -5.89
CA ILE A 28 2.54 9.37 -4.62
C ILE A 28 3.04 7.94 -4.82
N LYS A 29 2.64 7.25 -5.91
CA LYS A 29 3.15 5.91 -6.21
C LYS A 29 4.66 5.88 -6.40
N VAL A 30 5.21 6.86 -7.13
CA VAL A 30 6.66 6.94 -7.35
C VAL A 30 7.38 7.12 -6.01
N VAL A 31 6.93 8.05 -5.17
CA VAL A 31 7.51 8.28 -3.83
C VAL A 31 7.41 7.02 -2.97
N ALA A 32 6.24 6.38 -2.93
CA ALA A 32 6.03 5.14 -2.20
C ALA A 32 6.95 4.00 -2.69
N PHE A 33 7.15 3.91 -4.01
CA PHE A 33 8.04 2.92 -4.61
C PHE A 33 9.51 3.16 -4.23
N LEU A 34 9.98 4.40 -4.28
CA LEU A 34 11.35 4.75 -3.88
C LEU A 34 11.57 4.50 -2.39
N ALA A 35 10.61 4.86 -1.53
CA ALA A 35 10.66 4.58 -0.11
C ALA A 35 10.71 3.07 0.19
N MET A 36 9.89 2.28 -0.51
CA MET A 36 9.91 0.81 -0.41
C MET A 36 11.24 0.22 -0.90
N ALA A 37 11.76 0.68 -2.04
CA ALA A 37 13.03 0.20 -2.57
C ALA A 37 14.19 0.51 -1.62
N GLY A 38 14.20 1.70 -1.00
CA GLY A 38 15.17 2.06 0.04
C GLY A 38 15.11 1.14 1.26
N ASP A 39 13.91 0.83 1.76
CA ASP A 39 13.70 -0.11 2.86
C ASP A 39 14.19 -1.53 2.51
N HIS A 40 13.88 -1.98 1.30
CA HIS A 40 14.32 -3.28 0.81
C HIS A 40 15.85 -3.38 0.67
N ILE A 41 16.49 -2.33 0.17
CA ILE A 41 17.96 -2.24 0.09
C ILE A 41 18.55 -2.27 1.51
N ALA A 42 18.03 -1.43 2.42
CA ALA A 42 18.52 -1.39 3.81
C ALA A 42 18.40 -2.76 4.49
N THR A 43 17.29 -3.45 4.26
CA THR A 43 17.02 -4.77 4.83
C THR A 43 17.91 -5.86 4.21
N ALA A 44 17.98 -5.95 2.88
CA ALA A 44 18.69 -7.01 2.18
C ALA A 44 20.22 -6.95 2.36
N PHE A 45 20.76 -5.73 2.46
CA PHE A 45 22.21 -5.49 2.63
C PHE A 45 22.61 -5.20 4.08
N HIS A 46 21.68 -5.29 5.04
CA HIS A 46 21.93 -4.98 6.46
C HIS A 46 22.58 -3.60 6.65
N VAL A 47 22.15 -2.60 5.86
CA VAL A 47 22.66 -1.23 5.95
C VAL A 47 22.26 -0.63 7.29
N GLY A 48 23.24 -0.31 8.12
CA GLY A 48 23.05 0.13 9.51
C GLY A 48 22.40 1.51 9.68
N THR A 49 21.90 2.14 8.61
CA THR A 49 21.24 3.44 8.67
C THR A 49 19.74 3.28 8.88
N PRO A 50 19.20 3.68 10.06
CA PRO A 50 17.77 3.50 10.36
C PRO A 50 16.85 4.34 9.45
N TRP A 51 17.37 5.40 8.82
CA TRP A 51 16.58 6.34 8.02
C TRP A 51 15.90 5.69 6.82
N LEU A 52 16.56 4.76 6.12
CA LEU A 52 15.97 4.07 4.97
C LEU A 52 14.78 3.18 5.40
N ASN A 53 14.91 2.47 6.51
CA ASN A 53 13.81 1.68 7.04
C ASN A 53 12.67 2.56 7.57
N LEU A 54 12.99 3.69 8.22
CA LEU A 54 11.97 4.61 8.73
C LEU A 54 11.21 5.31 7.60
N THR A 55 11.89 5.74 6.53
CA THR A 55 11.22 6.30 5.35
C THR A 55 10.36 5.26 4.63
N GLY A 56 10.79 4.01 4.59
CA GLY A 56 10.00 2.90 4.04
C GLY A 56 8.65 2.66 4.72
N ARG A 57 8.49 3.09 5.99
CA ARG A 57 7.24 2.92 6.74
C ARG A 57 6.03 3.66 6.15
N CYS A 58 6.24 4.68 5.33
CA CYS A 58 5.15 5.36 4.61
C CYS A 58 4.75 4.66 3.29
N ALA A 59 5.56 3.75 2.77
CA ALA A 59 5.35 3.16 1.45
C ALA A 59 4.00 2.43 1.34
N PHE A 60 3.74 1.49 2.27
CA PHE A 60 2.49 0.74 2.23
C PHE A 60 1.24 1.59 2.48
N PRO A 61 1.19 2.52 3.47
CA PRO A 61 0.10 3.48 3.61
C PRO A 61 -0.19 4.28 2.34
N LEU A 62 0.84 4.80 1.67
CA LEU A 62 0.69 5.56 0.43
C LEU A 62 0.18 4.69 -0.73
N PHE A 63 0.70 3.48 -0.89
CA PHE A 63 0.17 2.54 -1.88
C PHE A 63 -1.28 2.14 -1.58
N ALA A 64 -1.62 1.90 -0.32
CA ALA A 64 -2.98 1.57 0.09
C ALA A 64 -3.96 2.71 -0.23
N LEU A 65 -3.56 3.95 0.03
CA LEU A 65 -4.35 5.14 -0.28
C LEU A 65 -4.65 5.24 -1.78
N VAL A 66 -3.62 5.13 -2.62
CA VAL A 66 -3.79 5.21 -4.08
C VAL A 66 -4.55 4.01 -4.62
N ALA A 67 -4.33 2.81 -4.07
CA ALA A 67 -5.12 1.62 -4.42
C ALA A 67 -6.59 1.80 -4.06
N GLY A 68 -6.90 2.30 -2.86
CA GLY A 68 -8.26 2.63 -2.44
C GLY A 68 -8.96 3.58 -3.41
N CYS A 69 -8.29 4.68 -3.77
CA CYS A 69 -8.80 5.63 -4.77
C CYS A 69 -9.08 4.97 -6.13
N ASN A 70 -8.20 4.11 -6.59
CA ASN A 70 -8.35 3.44 -7.88
C ASN A 70 -9.43 2.35 -7.86
N LEU A 71 -9.61 1.66 -6.74
CA LEU A 71 -10.60 0.59 -6.60
C LEU A 71 -12.03 1.10 -6.36
N ALA A 72 -12.18 2.27 -5.74
CA ALA A 72 -13.49 2.83 -5.40
C ALA A 72 -14.24 3.42 -6.61
N GLY A 73 -13.54 3.96 -7.60
CA GLY A 73 -14.14 4.71 -8.71
C GLY A 73 -14.55 3.89 -9.94
N TRP A 74 -14.18 2.60 -10.02
CA TRP A 74 -14.33 1.81 -11.25
C TRP A 74 -14.77 0.38 -10.98
N GLN A 75 -15.54 -0.19 -11.90
CA GLN A 75 -15.76 -1.63 -11.90
C GLN A 75 -14.45 -2.37 -12.17
N ILE A 76 -14.06 -3.22 -11.22
CA ILE A 76 -12.82 -3.98 -11.33
C ILE A 76 -12.97 -5.05 -12.41
N ARG A 77 -12.10 -4.99 -13.41
CA ARG A 77 -12.05 -6.01 -14.47
C ARG A 77 -11.33 -7.25 -13.94
N GLN A 78 -11.91 -8.43 -14.16
CA GLN A 78 -11.30 -9.71 -13.77
C GLN A 78 -9.88 -9.91 -14.34
N ALA A 79 -9.60 -9.36 -15.50
CA ALA A 79 -8.25 -9.38 -16.07
C ALA A 79 -7.22 -8.67 -15.20
N ALA A 80 -7.62 -7.55 -14.54
CA ALA A 80 -6.73 -6.83 -13.62
C ALA A 80 -6.48 -7.62 -12.34
N VAL A 81 -7.50 -8.30 -11.80
CA VAL A 81 -7.35 -9.19 -10.64
C VAL A 81 -6.39 -10.33 -10.97
N LYS A 82 -6.61 -11.02 -12.09
CA LYS A 82 -5.76 -12.13 -12.55
C LYS A 82 -4.32 -11.69 -12.77
N ARG A 83 -4.09 -10.52 -13.38
CA ARG A 83 -2.76 -9.96 -13.59
C ARG A 83 -2.05 -9.72 -12.25
N LEU A 84 -2.74 -9.17 -11.26
CA LEU A 84 -2.14 -8.91 -9.96
C LEU A 84 -1.79 -10.20 -9.21
N TRP A 85 -2.66 -11.22 -9.26
CA TRP A 85 -2.35 -12.56 -8.74
C TRP A 85 -1.13 -13.17 -9.44
N LEU A 86 -1.06 -13.08 -10.77
CA LEU A 86 0.09 -13.58 -11.54
C LEU A 86 1.38 -12.87 -11.12
N MET A 87 1.35 -11.53 -10.99
CA MET A 87 2.51 -10.77 -10.52
C MET A 87 2.91 -11.14 -9.10
N ALA A 88 1.95 -11.37 -8.20
CA ALA A 88 2.23 -11.81 -6.82
C ALA A 88 2.94 -13.17 -6.80
N VAL A 89 2.48 -14.13 -7.62
CA VAL A 89 3.08 -15.46 -7.73
C VAL A 89 4.48 -15.38 -8.36
N LEU A 90 4.65 -14.61 -9.44
CA LEU A 90 5.96 -14.43 -10.09
C LEU A 90 6.97 -13.71 -9.20
N ALA A 91 6.50 -12.78 -8.37
CA ALA A 91 7.35 -12.07 -7.42
C ALA A 91 7.81 -12.96 -6.25
N GLN A 92 7.08 -14.02 -5.91
CA GLN A 92 7.32 -14.80 -4.69
C GLN A 92 8.72 -15.42 -4.61
N PRO A 93 9.20 -16.16 -5.61
CA PRO A 93 10.55 -16.74 -5.55
C PRO A 93 11.64 -15.66 -5.48
N VAL A 94 11.47 -14.56 -6.19
CA VAL A 94 12.42 -13.43 -6.19
C VAL A 94 12.43 -12.72 -4.83
N PHE A 95 11.26 -12.53 -4.23
CA PHE A 95 11.12 -11.95 -2.89
C PHE A 95 11.85 -12.81 -1.84
N TRP A 96 11.62 -14.11 -1.85
CA TRP A 96 12.35 -15.00 -0.95
C TRP A 96 13.86 -14.96 -1.17
N LEU A 97 14.33 -15.05 -2.42
CA LEU A 97 15.75 -14.99 -2.74
C LEU A 97 16.40 -13.67 -2.29
N ALA A 98 15.71 -12.54 -2.42
CA ALA A 98 16.19 -11.23 -1.99
C ALA A 98 16.37 -11.14 -0.47
N PHE A 99 15.50 -11.82 0.31
CA PHE A 99 15.44 -11.67 1.77
C PHE A 99 15.75 -12.94 2.56
N ARG A 100 16.20 -14.03 1.93
CA ARG A 100 16.53 -15.29 2.65
C ARG A 100 17.58 -15.12 3.74
N GLY A 101 18.51 -14.17 3.56
CA GLY A 101 19.56 -13.84 4.55
C GLY A 101 19.05 -13.04 5.76
N THR A 102 17.79 -12.54 5.74
CA THR A 102 17.20 -11.78 6.83
C THR A 102 16.28 -12.59 7.75
N GLY A 103 16.25 -13.92 7.56
CA GLY A 103 15.35 -14.82 8.30
C GLY A 103 13.98 -15.01 7.65
N ASN A 104 13.72 -14.38 6.50
CA ASN A 104 12.45 -14.51 5.78
C ASN A 104 12.27 -15.93 5.24
N GLN A 105 11.11 -16.53 5.48
CA GLN A 105 10.83 -17.91 5.09
C GLN A 105 10.23 -17.96 3.67
N TRP A 106 10.45 -19.05 2.94
CA TRP A 106 9.98 -19.20 1.55
C TRP A 106 8.46 -19.16 1.40
N TRP A 107 7.70 -19.49 2.47
CA TRP A 107 6.24 -19.44 2.49
C TRP A 107 5.67 -18.09 2.90
N GLU A 108 6.47 -17.16 3.36
CA GLU A 108 6.02 -15.81 3.72
C GLU A 108 5.72 -15.01 2.45
N LEU A 109 4.46 -14.65 2.30
CA LEU A 109 3.96 -14.04 1.07
C LEU A 109 4.41 -12.58 0.93
N ASN A 110 4.79 -12.20 -0.29
CA ASN A 110 5.12 -10.83 -0.62
C ASN A 110 3.88 -9.91 -0.61
N ILE A 111 4.11 -8.60 -0.62
CA ILE A 111 3.06 -7.58 -0.44
C ILE A 111 1.99 -7.58 -1.54
N LEU A 112 2.30 -8.03 -2.77
CA LEU A 112 1.32 -8.07 -3.85
C LEU A 112 0.16 -9.01 -3.55
N PHE A 113 0.37 -10.06 -2.74
CA PHE A 113 -0.72 -10.93 -2.30
C PHE A 113 -1.75 -10.19 -1.45
N CYS A 114 -1.33 -9.27 -0.58
CA CYS A 114 -2.24 -8.42 0.19
C CYS A 114 -3.15 -7.60 -0.73
N PHE A 115 -2.56 -6.94 -1.72
CA PHE A 115 -3.32 -6.17 -2.72
C PHE A 115 -4.23 -7.05 -3.58
N ALA A 116 -3.77 -8.26 -3.96
CA ALA A 116 -4.56 -9.19 -4.77
C ALA A 116 -5.79 -9.70 -4.01
N VAL A 117 -5.65 -10.06 -2.74
CA VAL A 117 -6.76 -10.50 -1.87
C VAL A 117 -7.79 -9.38 -1.70
N VAL A 118 -7.35 -8.16 -1.40
CA VAL A 118 -8.28 -7.03 -1.24
C VAL A 118 -8.96 -6.69 -2.57
N MET A 119 -8.23 -6.67 -3.68
CA MET A 119 -8.80 -6.42 -4.99
C MET A 119 -9.84 -7.49 -5.37
N GLN A 120 -9.58 -8.76 -5.04
CA GLN A 120 -10.52 -9.87 -5.19
C GLN A 120 -11.77 -9.67 -4.33
N ALA A 121 -11.60 -9.26 -3.06
CA ALA A 121 -12.72 -9.00 -2.14
C ALA A 121 -13.59 -7.83 -2.62
N VAL A 122 -12.99 -6.74 -3.07
CA VAL A 122 -13.73 -5.60 -3.65
C VAL A 122 -14.45 -5.99 -4.94
N CYS A 123 -13.83 -6.81 -5.79
CA CYS A 123 -14.47 -7.34 -7.00
C CYS A 123 -15.69 -8.21 -6.67
N PHE A 124 -15.62 -9.03 -5.61
CA PHE A 124 -16.78 -9.77 -5.09
C PHE A 124 -17.85 -8.82 -4.57
N TRP A 125 -17.46 -7.83 -3.76
CA TRP A 125 -18.40 -6.84 -3.21
C TRP A 125 -19.18 -6.08 -4.29
N GLN A 126 -18.50 -5.70 -5.38
CA GLN A 126 -19.12 -4.98 -6.50
C GLN A 126 -20.14 -5.83 -7.28
N ARG A 127 -19.94 -7.15 -7.34
CA ARG A 127 -20.83 -8.11 -8.03
C ARG A 127 -20.86 -9.42 -7.26
N PRO A 128 -21.66 -9.50 -6.18
CA PRO A 128 -21.75 -10.69 -5.34
C PRO A 128 -22.26 -11.89 -6.15
N ASP A 129 -21.56 -13.01 -5.97
CA ASP A 129 -21.97 -14.29 -6.52
C ASP A 129 -21.31 -15.40 -5.70
N ALA A 130 -22.00 -16.53 -5.52
CA ALA A 130 -21.57 -17.62 -4.64
C ALA A 130 -20.17 -18.15 -4.99
N ARG A 131 -19.85 -18.30 -6.29
CA ARG A 131 -18.53 -18.76 -6.75
C ARG A 131 -17.43 -17.77 -6.39
N LYS A 132 -17.66 -16.48 -6.62
CA LYS A 132 -16.68 -15.43 -6.26
C LYS A 132 -16.52 -15.33 -4.74
N GLY A 133 -17.60 -15.49 -3.98
CA GLY A 133 -17.56 -15.53 -2.53
C GLY A 133 -16.71 -16.68 -2.02
N ALA A 134 -16.93 -17.90 -2.54
CA ALA A 134 -16.11 -19.06 -2.20
C ALA A 134 -14.63 -18.85 -2.55
N ILE A 135 -14.32 -18.35 -3.76
CA ILE A 135 -12.94 -18.04 -4.18
C ILE A 135 -12.32 -17.00 -3.23
N THR A 136 -13.03 -15.90 -2.93
CA THR A 136 -12.53 -14.84 -2.05
C THR A 136 -12.25 -15.35 -0.65
N GLY A 137 -13.18 -16.14 -0.08
CA GLY A 137 -13.03 -16.75 1.24
C GLY A 137 -11.85 -17.71 1.29
N THR A 138 -11.70 -18.58 0.27
CA THR A 138 -10.55 -19.48 0.17
C THR A 138 -9.23 -18.73 0.06
N MET A 139 -9.14 -17.70 -0.79
CA MET A 139 -7.94 -16.90 -0.96
C MET A 139 -7.56 -16.16 0.32
N LEU A 140 -8.54 -15.64 1.06
CA LEU A 140 -8.31 -15.00 2.36
C LEU A 140 -7.81 -16.01 3.40
N ALA A 141 -8.44 -17.18 3.48
CA ALA A 141 -8.04 -18.24 4.40
C ALA A 141 -6.62 -18.76 4.12
N LEU A 142 -6.23 -18.87 2.84
CA LEU A 142 -4.88 -19.25 2.43
C LEU A 142 -3.86 -18.13 2.66
N TYR A 143 -4.26 -16.86 2.52
CA TYR A 143 -3.36 -15.72 2.69
C TYR A 143 -2.96 -15.53 4.16
N LEU A 144 -3.91 -15.56 5.08
CA LEU A 144 -3.68 -15.16 6.47
C LEU A 144 -2.54 -15.89 7.18
N PRO A 145 -2.41 -17.23 7.11
CA PRO A 145 -1.33 -17.95 7.78
C PRO A 145 0.08 -17.60 7.28
N PHE A 146 0.21 -17.17 6.01
CA PHE A 146 1.47 -16.92 5.32
C PHE A 146 1.77 -15.44 5.10
N SER A 147 1.00 -14.56 5.72
CA SER A 147 1.01 -13.12 5.42
C SER A 147 1.92 -12.28 6.31
N THR A 148 2.75 -12.88 7.15
CA THR A 148 3.62 -12.19 8.13
C THR A 148 4.51 -11.15 7.46
N ALA A 149 5.20 -11.47 6.38
CA ALA A 149 6.04 -10.55 5.62
C ALA A 149 5.24 -9.51 4.81
N SER A 150 3.94 -9.71 4.60
CA SER A 150 3.04 -8.77 3.88
C SER A 150 2.07 -8.03 4.81
N TYR A 151 2.49 -7.75 6.03
CA TYR A 151 1.77 -7.03 7.09
C TYR A 151 0.54 -7.77 7.68
N GLY A 152 0.27 -9.01 7.28
CA GLY A 152 -0.79 -9.83 7.85
C GLY A 152 -2.18 -9.20 7.72
N TRP A 153 -3.02 -9.49 8.70
CA TRP A 153 -4.37 -8.93 8.80
C TRP A 153 -4.40 -7.40 9.03
N ARG A 154 -3.33 -6.81 9.62
CA ARG A 154 -3.21 -5.36 9.79
C ARG A 154 -3.13 -4.64 8.44
N GLY A 155 -2.37 -5.20 7.49
CA GLY A 155 -2.29 -4.69 6.12
C GLY A 155 -3.64 -4.78 5.40
N LEU A 156 -4.37 -5.89 5.56
CA LEU A 156 -5.72 -6.04 5.01
C LEU A 156 -6.68 -4.98 5.56
N VAL A 157 -6.72 -4.78 6.88
CA VAL A 157 -7.59 -3.78 7.52
C VAL A 157 -7.26 -2.38 7.01
N MET A 158 -5.98 -2.02 6.94
CA MET A 158 -5.58 -0.70 6.45
C MET A 158 -5.95 -0.49 4.98
N LEU A 159 -5.75 -1.49 4.12
CA LEU A 159 -6.09 -1.41 2.71
C LEU A 159 -7.61 -1.34 2.49
N LEU A 160 -8.39 -2.12 3.25
CA LEU A 160 -9.86 -2.06 3.24
C LEU A 160 -10.36 -0.70 3.77
N ALA A 161 -9.77 -0.18 4.84
CA ALA A 161 -10.08 1.17 5.34
C ALA A 161 -9.82 2.24 4.26
N ALA A 162 -8.68 2.16 3.57
CA ALA A 162 -8.36 3.06 2.46
C ALA A 162 -9.40 2.97 1.32
N VAL A 163 -9.86 1.76 0.95
CA VAL A 163 -10.92 1.59 -0.06
C VAL A 163 -12.24 2.19 0.41
N SER A 164 -12.61 1.95 1.67
CA SER A 164 -13.90 2.40 2.24
C SER A 164 -14.03 3.92 2.26
N VAL A 165 -12.94 4.65 2.47
CA VAL A 165 -12.97 6.13 2.48
C VAL A 165 -13.50 6.70 1.18
N TRP A 166 -13.22 6.07 0.05
CA TRP A 166 -13.64 6.54 -1.27
C TRP A 166 -15.06 6.09 -1.67
N GLN A 167 -15.66 5.18 -0.89
CA GLN A 167 -16.98 4.59 -1.21
C GLN A 167 -18.12 5.16 -0.39
N VAL A 168 -17.82 5.99 0.62
CA VAL A 168 -18.84 6.48 1.55
C VAL A 168 -19.20 7.94 1.32
N PRO A 169 -20.44 8.35 1.76
CA PRO A 169 -20.85 9.73 1.74
C PRO A 169 -19.91 10.66 2.54
N GLU A 170 -19.78 11.91 2.08
CA GLU A 170 -18.88 12.92 2.66
C GLU A 170 -19.04 13.12 4.19
N GLN A 171 -20.22 12.91 4.73
CA GLN A 171 -20.48 13.04 6.17
C GLN A 171 -19.65 12.09 7.05
N TYR A 172 -19.19 10.96 6.50
CA TYR A 172 -18.37 9.96 7.21
C TYR A 172 -16.88 10.10 6.91
N LEU A 173 -16.49 10.97 5.99
CA LEU A 173 -15.12 11.11 5.50
C LEU A 173 -14.09 11.31 6.63
N GLY A 174 -14.41 12.21 7.58
CA GLY A 174 -13.51 12.48 8.72
C GLY A 174 -13.32 11.27 9.64
N ARG A 175 -14.37 10.48 9.87
CA ARG A 175 -14.30 9.28 10.72
C ARG A 175 -13.47 8.19 10.05
N LEU A 176 -13.64 8.00 8.75
CA LEU A 176 -12.90 6.99 7.99
C LEU A 176 -11.45 7.39 7.77
N PHE A 177 -11.18 8.67 7.58
CA PHE A 177 -9.81 9.18 7.56
C PHE A 177 -9.10 8.90 8.90
N LEU A 178 -9.76 9.17 10.02
CA LEU A 178 -9.24 8.84 11.35
C LEU A 178 -9.04 7.34 11.50
N LEU A 179 -9.98 6.51 11.06
CA LEU A 179 -9.85 5.05 11.09
C LEU A 179 -8.64 4.57 10.26
N TRP A 180 -8.46 5.15 9.08
CA TRP A 180 -7.29 4.86 8.25
C TRP A 180 -5.99 5.30 8.92
N LEU A 181 -5.92 6.50 9.51
CA LEU A 181 -4.74 6.95 10.28
C LEU A 181 -4.47 6.03 11.48
N CYS A 182 -5.49 5.63 12.21
CA CYS A 182 -5.35 4.66 13.30
C CYS A 182 -4.80 3.33 12.79
N SER A 183 -5.21 2.89 11.59
CA SER A 183 -4.67 1.66 10.98
C SER A 183 -3.21 1.80 10.54
N VAL A 184 -2.76 2.98 10.09
CA VAL A 184 -1.35 3.29 9.80
C VAL A 184 -0.51 3.22 11.08
N VAL A 185 -0.99 3.85 12.16
CA VAL A 185 -0.36 3.81 13.48
C VAL A 185 -0.24 2.36 13.97
N TRP A 186 -1.32 1.61 13.91
CA TRP A 186 -1.37 0.22 14.36
C TRP A 186 -0.47 -0.71 13.55
N LEU A 187 -0.41 -0.54 12.22
CA LEU A 187 0.46 -1.32 11.35
C LEU A 187 1.93 -1.12 11.72
N ASN A 188 2.36 0.14 11.83
CA ASN A 188 3.75 0.48 12.12
C ASN A 188 4.13 0.30 13.59
N GLY A 189 3.16 0.41 14.51
CA GLY A 189 3.34 0.24 15.95
C GLY A 189 3.80 -1.15 16.37
N ALA A 190 3.60 -2.17 15.52
CA ALA A 190 4.15 -3.50 15.74
C ALA A 190 5.68 -3.53 15.84
N ASN A 191 6.36 -2.55 15.26
CA ASN A 191 7.82 -2.43 15.23
C ASN A 191 8.35 -1.39 16.24
N GLY A 192 7.49 -0.85 17.11
CA GLY A 192 7.84 0.13 18.12
C GLY A 192 7.32 1.54 17.83
N THR A 193 7.57 2.45 18.79
CA THR A 193 7.05 3.83 18.74
C THR A 193 7.71 4.68 17.66
N VAL A 194 9.01 4.52 17.42
CA VAL A 194 9.73 5.30 16.39
C VAL A 194 9.24 4.96 14.97
N PRO A 195 9.15 3.69 14.53
CA PRO A 195 8.53 3.32 13.26
C PRO A 195 7.07 3.76 13.14
N MET A 196 6.31 3.73 14.24
CA MET A 196 4.92 4.19 14.28
C MET A 196 4.82 5.68 13.93
N LEU A 197 5.60 6.51 14.61
CA LEU A 197 5.62 7.96 14.37
C LEU A 197 6.18 8.29 12.98
N ALA A 198 7.24 7.61 12.56
CA ALA A 198 7.81 7.79 11.22
C ALA A 198 6.80 7.44 10.12
N GLY A 199 6.13 6.28 10.21
CA GLY A 199 5.11 5.88 9.24
C GLY A 199 3.96 6.87 9.12
N MET A 200 3.46 7.37 10.24
CA MET A 200 2.39 8.37 10.26
C MET A 200 2.86 9.73 9.72
N SER A 201 3.95 10.27 10.30
CA SER A 201 4.44 11.61 9.94
C SER A 201 4.90 11.69 8.48
N MET A 202 5.66 10.70 7.99
CA MET A 202 6.11 10.65 6.60
C MET A 202 4.95 10.49 5.62
N THR A 203 3.93 9.67 5.96
CA THR A 203 2.73 9.54 5.12
C THR A 203 2.00 10.87 4.98
N LEU A 204 1.76 11.57 6.09
CA LEU A 204 1.12 12.89 6.07
C LEU A 204 1.98 13.93 5.36
N LEU A 205 3.29 13.95 5.61
CA LEU A 205 4.22 14.87 4.95
C LEU A 205 4.18 14.70 3.43
N VAL A 206 4.25 13.48 2.91
CA VAL A 206 4.18 13.21 1.47
C VAL A 206 2.84 13.68 0.90
N LEU A 207 1.74 13.45 1.59
CA LEU A 207 0.42 13.93 1.13
C LEU A 207 0.39 15.47 1.08
N CYS A 208 0.86 16.15 2.13
CA CYS A 208 0.92 17.61 2.16
C CYS A 208 1.82 18.16 1.02
N LEU A 209 3.03 17.61 0.87
CA LEU A 209 3.96 18.05 -0.18
C LEU A 209 3.39 17.83 -1.58
N VAL A 210 2.74 16.69 -1.82
CA VAL A 210 2.13 16.42 -3.13
C VAL A 210 0.96 17.38 -3.40
N HIS A 211 0.16 17.70 -2.41
CA HIS A 211 -0.92 18.69 -2.60
C HIS A 211 -0.38 20.09 -2.84
N GLU A 212 0.70 20.48 -2.18
CA GLU A 212 1.28 21.82 -2.32
C GLU A 212 2.03 22.00 -3.64
N TYR A 213 2.87 21.02 -4.01
CA TYR A 213 3.83 21.18 -5.12
C TYR A 213 3.44 20.47 -6.42
N VAL A 214 2.50 19.51 -6.39
CA VAL A 214 2.08 18.78 -7.58
C VAL A 214 0.72 19.32 -8.06
N PRO A 215 0.65 19.90 -9.26
CA PRO A 215 -0.61 20.47 -9.76
C PRO A 215 -1.71 19.40 -9.89
N ALA A 216 -2.95 19.78 -9.58
CA ALA A 216 -4.12 18.95 -9.77
C ALA A 216 -4.41 18.79 -11.27
N SER A 217 -3.77 17.83 -11.92
CA SER A 217 -3.84 17.60 -13.36
C SER A 217 -4.44 16.22 -13.67
N SER A 218 -5.18 16.15 -14.79
CA SER A 218 -5.68 14.90 -15.37
C SER A 218 -4.59 14.10 -16.10
N LYS A 219 -3.41 14.70 -16.33
CA LYS A 219 -2.27 14.00 -16.92
C LYS A 219 -1.87 12.80 -16.09
N ARG A 220 -1.34 11.78 -16.75
CA ARG A 220 -0.85 10.55 -16.10
C ARG A 220 0.62 10.31 -16.45
N LEU A 221 1.38 9.82 -15.49
CA LEU A 221 2.74 9.33 -15.75
C LEU A 221 2.66 7.96 -16.42
N GLN A 222 3.36 7.80 -17.53
CA GLN A 222 3.40 6.53 -18.28
C GLN A 222 3.88 5.35 -17.39
N ILE A 223 4.86 5.61 -16.54
CA ILE A 223 5.44 4.63 -15.62
C ILE A 223 4.42 4.09 -14.61
N SER A 224 3.33 4.80 -14.35
CA SER A 224 2.36 4.42 -13.32
C SER A 224 1.63 3.10 -13.59
N ARG A 225 1.69 2.57 -14.81
CA ARG A 225 1.11 1.26 -15.18
C ARG A 225 2.02 0.08 -14.88
N TRP A 226 3.30 0.31 -14.65
CA TRP A 226 4.34 -0.71 -14.53
C TRP A 226 4.80 -0.97 -13.11
N PHE A 227 4.01 -0.55 -12.09
CA PHE A 227 4.44 -0.70 -10.69
C PHE A 227 4.55 -2.15 -10.23
N ALA A 228 3.69 -3.05 -10.69
CA ALA A 228 3.79 -4.46 -10.32
C ALA A 228 5.03 -5.11 -10.96
N GLU A 229 5.30 -4.78 -12.21
CA GLU A 229 6.51 -5.21 -12.93
C GLU A 229 7.76 -4.58 -12.32
N GLY A 230 7.69 -3.28 -11.98
CA GLY A 230 8.76 -2.57 -11.27
C GLY A 230 9.07 -3.20 -9.92
N TYR A 231 8.04 -3.67 -9.21
CA TYR A 231 8.21 -4.42 -7.96
C TYR A 231 9.02 -5.71 -8.18
N VAL A 232 8.70 -6.49 -9.21
CA VAL A 232 9.48 -7.69 -9.53
C VAL A 232 10.90 -7.34 -9.96
N LEU A 233 11.04 -6.32 -10.81
CA LEU A 233 12.34 -5.90 -11.35
C LEU A 233 13.30 -5.42 -10.24
N HIS A 234 12.85 -4.57 -9.32
CA HIS A 234 13.74 -4.10 -8.25
C HIS A 234 14.16 -5.24 -7.31
N LEU A 235 13.29 -6.21 -7.04
CA LEU A 235 13.66 -7.42 -6.28
C LEU A 235 14.65 -8.28 -7.03
N LEU A 236 14.54 -8.44 -8.35
CA LEU A 236 15.52 -9.13 -9.18
C LEU A 236 16.88 -8.46 -9.09
N ILE A 237 16.94 -7.14 -9.16
CA ILE A 237 18.19 -6.37 -9.02
C ILE A 237 18.81 -6.62 -7.65
N ILE A 238 18.03 -6.52 -6.56
CA ILE A 238 18.50 -6.80 -5.20
C ILE A 238 19.05 -8.22 -5.11
N THR A 239 18.30 -9.22 -5.61
CA THR A 239 18.70 -10.62 -5.61
C THR A 239 20.02 -10.84 -6.36
N ALA A 240 20.17 -10.23 -7.54
CA ALA A 240 21.39 -10.36 -8.33
C ALA A 240 22.61 -9.80 -7.60
N ILE A 241 22.46 -8.64 -6.94
CA ILE A 241 23.55 -8.03 -6.18
C ILE A 241 23.87 -8.85 -4.93
N VAL A 242 22.86 -9.27 -4.15
CA VAL A 242 23.08 -10.10 -2.94
C VAL A 242 23.80 -11.40 -3.28
N ASN A 243 23.39 -12.09 -4.35
CA ASN A 243 24.05 -13.34 -4.75
C ASN A 243 25.44 -13.11 -5.35
N GLY A 244 25.65 -12.01 -6.09
CA GLY A 244 26.95 -11.65 -6.63
C GLY A 244 28.00 -11.25 -5.57
N LEU A 245 27.55 -10.76 -4.40
CA LEU A 245 28.44 -10.44 -3.26
C LEU A 245 28.77 -11.67 -2.39
N GLN A 246 28.01 -12.77 -2.55
CA GLN A 246 28.20 -14.02 -1.81
C GLN A 246 28.98 -15.06 -2.61
N ALA A 247 29.23 -14.84 -3.91
CA ALA A 247 30.02 -15.67 -4.80
C ALA A 247 31.49 -15.25 -4.82
#